data_1b367fb396c302d3e41f76deb3935027
#
_entry.id   1b367fb396c302d3e41f76deb3935027
#
_cell.length_a   1.000
_cell.length_b   1.000
_cell.length_c   1.000
_cell.angle_alpha   90.00
_cell.angle_beta   90.00
_cell.angle_gamma   90.00
#
_symmetry.space_group_name_H-M   'P 1'
#
loop_
_entity.id
_entity.type
_entity.pdbx_description
1 polymer ?
#
loop_
_entity_poly.entity_id
_entity_poly.type
_entity_poly.pdbx_seq_one_letter_code
_entity_poly.pdbx_strand_id
1 'polypeptide(L)'
;MLGFETSDDCAVYKLRDDLAAVLTLDFFTPVVDDPYEFGAIAAANALSDVFAMGVQPLAALNILAFPVSLGTDVVAEVVRGGSDKVREAGAFIVGGHSIDDEEPKYGLAVFGTAHPDAIIRNEGARAGDVLYYSKRIGMGIMNSAFSMKEEDDASMRPVIEAMMELNKYAAEAFEGLDVHACTDVTGFGLAGHLHEMLEPSGVSAILNWDDLPLFDNVYHYSETGCRPGRGYDVQKWAEGFVRRGTLGKDEYVDRMGVLCDPQTSGGLLVALPPEQGAAYEARFRELLGRDPYCIGEVVDGPNGTIFLR
;
A
#
# COMPACT_ATOMS: atom_id res chain seq x y z
N MET A 1 18.90 14.10 -0.79
CA MET A 1 18.53 12.98 -1.67
C MET A 1 18.06 11.84 -0.80
N LEU A 2 16.97 11.21 -1.16
CA LEU A 2 16.52 9.95 -0.58
C LEU A 2 16.73 8.87 -1.64
N GLY A 3 17.14 7.68 -1.21
CA GLY A 3 17.35 6.54 -2.06
C GLY A 3 16.96 5.27 -1.30
N PHE A 4 17.46 4.13 -1.70
CA PHE A 4 17.13 2.82 -1.11
C PHE A 4 17.66 2.62 0.34
N GLU A 5 18.46 3.55 0.88
CA GLU A 5 19.10 3.41 2.20
C GLU A 5 18.11 3.52 3.37
N THR A 6 16.99 4.23 3.16
CA THR A 6 15.95 4.50 4.17
C THR A 6 14.62 3.82 3.86
N SER A 7 14.57 2.96 2.82
CA SER A 7 13.35 2.27 2.36
C SER A 7 12.17 3.22 2.09
N ASP A 8 12.45 4.49 1.74
CA ASP A 8 11.40 5.43 1.36
C ASP A 8 10.71 4.96 0.06
N ASP A 9 9.42 5.22 -0.08
CA ASP A 9 8.58 4.74 -1.18
C ASP A 9 9.06 5.24 -2.56
N CYS A 10 9.65 6.44 -2.64
CA CYS A 10 10.22 6.97 -3.87
C CYS A 10 11.68 7.39 -3.73
N ALA A 11 12.40 7.36 -4.85
CA ALA A 11 13.66 8.07 -4.99
C ALA A 11 13.41 9.58 -5.09
N VAL A 12 14.15 10.38 -4.30
CA VAL A 12 14.07 11.84 -4.31
C VAL A 12 15.40 12.45 -4.72
N TYR A 13 15.40 13.27 -5.77
CA TYR A 13 16.56 13.97 -6.26
C TYR A 13 16.36 15.48 -6.21
N LYS A 14 17.12 16.19 -5.38
CA LYS A 14 17.06 17.66 -5.26
C LYS A 14 17.61 18.31 -6.52
N LEU A 15 16.77 19.01 -7.25
CA LEU A 15 17.12 19.75 -8.47
C LEU A 15 17.58 21.18 -8.13
N ARG A 16 16.90 21.81 -7.18
CA ARG A 16 17.17 23.16 -6.66
C ARG A 16 16.78 23.20 -5.17
N ASP A 17 17.04 24.30 -4.50
CA ASP A 17 16.69 24.43 -3.08
C ASP A 17 15.18 24.36 -2.81
N ASP A 18 14.37 24.76 -3.79
CA ASP A 18 12.89 24.80 -3.74
C ASP A 18 12.22 23.70 -4.57
N LEU A 19 12.98 22.79 -5.19
CA LEU A 19 12.43 21.78 -6.11
C LEU A 19 13.19 20.46 -6.03
N ALA A 20 12.46 19.38 -5.79
CA ALA A 20 12.92 18.02 -5.92
C ALA A 20 12.14 17.25 -6.99
N ALA A 21 12.80 16.32 -7.65
CA ALA A 21 12.19 15.28 -8.46
C ALA A 21 11.89 14.07 -7.57
N VAL A 22 10.71 13.48 -7.74
CA VAL A 22 10.25 12.28 -7.04
C VAL A 22 9.94 11.22 -8.09
N LEU A 23 10.53 10.04 -7.97
CA LEU A 23 10.45 8.98 -8.97
C LEU A 23 10.24 7.63 -8.30
N THR A 24 9.33 6.84 -8.87
CA THR A 24 9.14 5.43 -8.52
C THR A 24 8.91 4.59 -9.77
N LEU A 25 8.98 3.26 -9.63
CA LEU A 25 8.70 2.31 -10.67
C LEU A 25 8.15 1.02 -10.06
N ASP A 26 6.90 0.68 -10.45
CA ASP A 26 6.26 -0.55 -10.05
C ASP A 26 5.57 -1.24 -11.22
N PHE A 27 5.73 -2.56 -11.31
CA PHE A 27 5.03 -3.41 -12.26
C PHE A 27 4.93 -4.85 -11.72
N PHE A 28 3.87 -5.56 -12.08
CA PHE A 28 3.65 -6.93 -11.64
C PHE A 28 2.80 -7.74 -12.64
N THR A 29 2.66 -9.02 -12.38
CA THR A 29 1.85 -9.96 -13.15
C THR A 29 0.37 -9.80 -12.82
N PRO A 30 -0.58 -10.22 -13.69
CA PRO A 30 -2.01 -10.09 -13.42
C PRO A 30 -2.44 -10.71 -12.10
N VAL A 31 -3.23 -9.96 -11.35
CA VAL A 31 -3.85 -10.36 -10.07
C VAL A 31 -5.35 -10.55 -10.20
N VAL A 32 -5.91 -10.20 -11.35
CA VAL A 32 -7.32 -10.38 -11.75
C VAL A 32 -7.39 -10.79 -13.21
N ASP A 33 -8.51 -11.40 -13.61
CA ASP A 33 -8.71 -11.91 -14.98
C ASP A 33 -9.12 -10.81 -15.97
N ASP A 34 -9.81 -9.76 -15.52
CA ASP A 34 -10.24 -8.66 -16.39
C ASP A 34 -9.05 -7.77 -16.76
N PRO A 35 -8.73 -7.59 -18.06
CA PRO A 35 -7.56 -6.81 -18.48
C PRO A 35 -7.64 -5.33 -18.10
N TYR A 36 -8.83 -4.73 -18.13
CA TYR A 36 -9.00 -3.32 -17.75
C TYR A 36 -8.76 -3.13 -16.25
N GLU A 37 -9.35 -4.01 -15.43
CA GLU A 37 -9.17 -3.97 -13.97
C GLU A 37 -7.71 -4.21 -13.60
N PHE A 38 -7.03 -5.17 -14.25
CA PHE A 38 -5.59 -5.38 -14.04
C PHE A 38 -4.79 -4.10 -14.34
N GLY A 39 -5.05 -3.46 -15.49
CA GLY A 39 -4.40 -2.20 -15.85
C GLY A 39 -4.66 -1.08 -14.84
N ALA A 40 -5.89 -0.97 -14.35
CA ALA A 40 -6.28 0.02 -13.35
C ALA A 40 -5.61 -0.23 -11.99
N ILE A 41 -5.54 -1.49 -11.54
CA ILE A 41 -4.89 -1.89 -10.29
C ILE A 41 -3.38 -1.61 -10.35
N ALA A 42 -2.73 -2.01 -11.45
CA ALA A 42 -1.30 -1.81 -11.62
C ALA A 42 -0.91 -0.32 -11.64
N ALA A 43 -1.73 0.51 -12.26
CA ALA A 43 -1.53 1.96 -12.23
C ALA A 43 -1.80 2.57 -10.85
N ALA A 44 -2.86 2.13 -10.15
CA ALA A 44 -3.15 2.59 -8.81
C ALA A 44 -2.01 2.27 -7.84
N ASN A 45 -1.44 1.06 -7.94
CA ASN A 45 -0.27 0.64 -7.15
C ASN A 45 0.95 1.52 -7.45
N ALA A 46 1.33 1.66 -8.72
CA ALA A 46 2.53 2.43 -9.09
C ALA A 46 2.44 3.94 -8.76
N LEU A 47 1.23 4.50 -8.70
CA LEU A 47 0.99 5.88 -8.28
C LEU A 47 1.02 6.06 -6.76
N SER A 48 0.84 4.98 -6.01
CA SER A 48 0.66 4.98 -4.56
C SER A 48 1.88 5.53 -3.81
N ASP A 49 3.09 5.11 -4.20
CA ASP A 49 4.35 5.58 -3.62
C ASP A 49 4.45 7.10 -3.62
N VAL A 50 4.07 7.73 -4.74
CA VAL A 50 4.13 9.19 -4.87
C VAL A 50 3.13 9.86 -3.92
N PHE A 51 1.93 9.28 -3.77
CA PHE A 51 0.92 9.77 -2.83
C PHE A 51 1.34 9.56 -1.37
N ALA A 52 1.99 8.45 -1.04
CA ALA A 52 2.51 8.19 0.31
C ALA A 52 3.51 9.28 0.76
N MET A 53 4.29 9.81 -0.17
CA MET A 53 5.20 10.93 0.09
C MET A 53 4.53 12.32 0.09
N GLY A 54 3.20 12.40 0.02
CA GLY A 54 2.46 13.67 -0.03
C GLY A 54 2.67 14.45 -1.33
N VAL A 55 3.06 13.78 -2.41
CA VAL A 55 3.41 14.39 -3.69
C VAL A 55 2.34 14.10 -4.73
N GLN A 56 2.09 15.05 -5.63
CA GLN A 56 1.21 14.84 -6.78
C GLN A 56 2.01 14.34 -7.98
N PRO A 57 1.61 13.21 -8.60
CA PRO A 57 2.25 12.74 -9.83
C PRO A 57 1.98 13.70 -10.98
N LEU A 58 2.97 13.89 -11.85
CA LEU A 58 2.88 14.75 -13.04
C LEU A 58 2.81 13.93 -14.32
N ALA A 59 3.62 12.89 -14.43
CA ALA A 59 3.75 12.09 -15.63
C ALA A 59 4.05 10.63 -15.29
N ALA A 60 3.64 9.74 -16.18
CA ALA A 60 3.94 8.32 -16.09
C ALA A 60 4.36 7.74 -17.44
N LEU A 61 5.22 6.74 -17.41
CA LEU A 61 5.63 5.92 -18.55
C LEU A 61 5.10 4.49 -18.35
N ASN A 62 4.44 3.95 -19.37
CA ASN A 62 4.00 2.55 -19.36
C ASN A 62 5.20 1.59 -19.44
N ILE A 63 5.17 0.56 -18.59
CA ILE A 63 6.03 -0.63 -18.69
C ILE A 63 5.09 -1.78 -19.04
N LEU A 64 5.29 -2.41 -20.20
CA LEU A 64 4.39 -3.42 -20.72
C LEU A 64 5.18 -4.59 -21.29
N ALA A 65 4.99 -5.76 -20.72
CA ALA A 65 5.51 -7.03 -21.22
C ALA A 65 4.35 -8.00 -21.40
N PHE A 66 4.07 -8.43 -22.63
CA PHE A 66 2.92 -9.28 -22.92
C PHE A 66 3.24 -10.26 -24.03
N PRO A 67 2.73 -11.51 -23.97
CA PRO A 67 2.86 -12.44 -25.05
C PRO A 67 1.99 -11.99 -26.24
N VAL A 68 2.59 -11.95 -27.43
CA VAL A 68 1.91 -11.58 -28.68
C VAL A 68 0.64 -12.43 -28.90
N SER A 69 0.61 -13.65 -28.39
CA SER A 69 -0.52 -14.57 -28.50
C SER A 69 -1.81 -14.10 -27.82
N LEU A 70 -1.74 -13.20 -26.83
CA LEU A 70 -2.95 -12.64 -26.19
C LEU A 70 -3.70 -11.62 -27.06
N GLY A 71 -3.06 -11.12 -28.11
CA GLY A 71 -3.66 -10.17 -29.04
C GLY A 71 -3.66 -8.74 -28.54
N THR A 72 -3.80 -7.81 -29.48
CA THR A 72 -3.75 -6.36 -29.23
C THR A 72 -4.94 -5.83 -28.45
N ASP A 73 -6.09 -6.49 -28.51
CA ASP A 73 -7.31 -6.04 -27.83
C ASP A 73 -7.17 -6.17 -26.31
N VAL A 74 -6.58 -7.27 -25.82
CA VAL A 74 -6.29 -7.45 -24.39
C VAL A 74 -5.30 -6.39 -23.90
N VAL A 75 -4.23 -6.17 -24.64
CA VAL A 75 -3.22 -5.13 -24.31
C VAL A 75 -3.85 -3.74 -24.30
N ALA A 76 -4.75 -3.44 -25.26
CA ALA A 76 -5.43 -2.15 -25.32
C ALA A 76 -6.30 -1.90 -24.07
N GLU A 77 -7.00 -2.92 -23.56
CA GLU A 77 -7.80 -2.81 -22.33
C GLU A 77 -6.93 -2.58 -21.09
N VAL A 78 -5.79 -3.29 -20.96
CA VAL A 78 -4.83 -3.05 -19.87
C VAL A 78 -4.34 -1.60 -19.87
N VAL A 79 -3.87 -1.13 -21.03
CA VAL A 79 -3.38 0.25 -21.18
C VAL A 79 -4.50 1.27 -20.97
N ARG A 80 -5.74 0.96 -21.34
CA ARG A 80 -6.90 1.81 -21.10
C ARG A 80 -7.17 1.95 -19.60
N GLY A 81 -7.20 0.84 -18.85
CA GLY A 81 -7.37 0.83 -17.40
C GLY A 81 -6.31 1.67 -16.69
N GLY A 82 -5.04 1.47 -17.04
CA GLY A 82 -3.92 2.25 -16.51
C GLY A 82 -4.02 3.74 -16.85
N SER A 83 -4.37 4.06 -18.09
CA SER A 83 -4.50 5.46 -18.54
C SER A 83 -5.64 6.21 -17.84
N ASP A 84 -6.75 5.52 -17.57
CA ASP A 84 -7.88 6.10 -16.85
C ASP A 84 -7.50 6.42 -15.41
N LYS A 85 -6.74 5.54 -14.73
CA LYS A 85 -6.24 5.80 -13.37
C LYS A 85 -5.19 6.92 -13.31
N VAL A 86 -4.27 6.98 -14.26
CA VAL A 86 -3.31 8.09 -14.35
C VAL A 86 -4.04 9.43 -14.55
N ARG A 87 -5.10 9.46 -15.36
CA ARG A 87 -5.93 10.65 -15.56
C ARG A 87 -6.70 11.01 -14.28
N GLU A 88 -7.28 10.03 -13.56
CA GLU A 88 -7.93 10.22 -12.25
C GLU A 88 -6.96 10.80 -11.22
N ALA A 89 -5.70 10.35 -11.24
CA ALA A 89 -4.63 10.90 -10.42
C ALA A 89 -4.28 12.36 -10.75
N GLY A 90 -4.70 12.88 -11.91
CA GLY A 90 -4.37 14.22 -12.39
C GLY A 90 -3.05 14.27 -13.18
N ALA A 91 -2.49 13.13 -13.55
CA ALA A 91 -1.25 12.99 -14.30
C ALA A 91 -1.48 12.60 -15.78
N PHE A 92 -0.39 12.49 -16.53
CA PHE A 92 -0.44 12.15 -17.95
C PHE A 92 0.48 10.97 -18.27
N ILE A 93 0.00 10.02 -19.10
CA ILE A 93 0.88 9.06 -19.76
C ILE A 93 1.65 9.81 -20.86
N VAL A 94 2.98 9.82 -20.77
CA VAL A 94 3.84 10.56 -21.72
C VAL A 94 4.66 9.64 -22.61
N GLY A 95 4.50 8.32 -22.49
CA GLY A 95 5.19 7.32 -23.30
C GLY A 95 5.29 5.99 -22.57
N GLY A 96 6.30 5.23 -22.90
CA GLY A 96 6.56 3.93 -22.31
C GLY A 96 7.30 2.99 -23.27
N HIS A 97 7.42 1.73 -22.86
CA HIS A 97 8.02 0.69 -23.67
C HIS A 97 7.23 -0.61 -23.57
N SER A 98 7.18 -1.37 -24.66
CA SER A 98 6.55 -2.69 -24.69
C SER A 98 7.52 -3.74 -25.24
N ILE A 99 7.48 -4.92 -24.65
CA ILE A 99 8.25 -6.10 -25.11
C ILE A 99 7.35 -7.31 -25.22
N ASP A 100 7.77 -8.29 -26.03
CA ASP A 100 7.20 -9.63 -26.03
C ASP A 100 7.79 -10.42 -24.86
N ASP A 101 6.92 -11.01 -24.03
CA ASP A 101 7.31 -11.81 -22.86
C ASP A 101 6.26 -12.90 -22.64
N GLU A 102 6.66 -14.10 -22.26
CA GLU A 102 5.73 -15.21 -22.03
C GLU A 102 4.77 -14.95 -20.86
N GLU A 103 5.19 -14.16 -19.87
CA GLU A 103 4.40 -13.83 -18.69
C GLU A 103 3.96 -12.36 -18.74
N PRO A 104 2.63 -12.08 -18.78
CA PRO A 104 2.12 -10.72 -18.81
C PRO A 104 2.60 -9.90 -17.61
N LYS A 105 3.06 -8.67 -17.84
CA LYS A 105 3.42 -7.70 -16.80
C LYS A 105 3.02 -6.30 -17.25
N TYR A 106 2.47 -5.54 -16.33
CA TYR A 106 2.15 -4.14 -16.56
C TYR A 106 2.41 -3.31 -15.30
N GLY A 107 2.78 -2.08 -15.51
CA GLY A 107 2.96 -1.07 -14.48
C GLY A 107 3.47 0.24 -15.07
N LEU A 108 3.94 1.10 -14.17
CA LEU A 108 4.34 2.46 -14.54
C LEU A 108 5.70 2.81 -13.91
N ALA A 109 6.45 3.65 -14.62
CA ALA A 109 7.43 4.52 -13.99
C ALA A 109 6.77 5.89 -13.81
N VAL A 110 6.70 6.39 -12.58
CA VAL A 110 5.98 7.61 -12.22
C VAL A 110 6.94 8.71 -11.82
N PHE A 111 6.64 9.93 -12.25
CA PHE A 111 7.40 11.14 -11.97
C PHE A 111 6.49 12.19 -11.34
N GLY A 112 6.97 12.78 -10.23
CA GLY A 112 6.37 13.93 -9.57
C GLY A 112 7.42 14.96 -9.18
N THR A 113 6.98 16.12 -8.70
CA THR A 113 7.87 17.15 -8.12
C THR A 113 7.24 17.73 -6.86
N ALA A 114 8.10 18.11 -5.90
CA ALA A 114 7.67 18.77 -4.68
C ALA A 114 8.75 19.72 -4.16
N HIS A 115 8.37 20.60 -3.23
CA HIS A 115 9.37 21.29 -2.42
C HIS A 115 10.06 20.25 -1.51
N PRO A 116 11.39 20.24 -1.37
CA PRO A 116 12.10 19.23 -0.57
C PRO A 116 11.59 19.11 0.88
N ASP A 117 11.20 20.23 1.49
CA ASP A 117 10.71 20.28 2.87
C ASP A 117 9.24 19.86 3.03
N ALA A 118 8.51 19.64 1.92
CA ALA A 118 7.12 19.19 1.92
C ALA A 118 6.97 17.67 1.69
N ILE A 119 8.08 16.99 1.47
CA ILE A 119 8.09 15.54 1.22
C ILE A 119 7.93 14.80 2.54
N ILE A 120 6.88 13.99 2.64
CA ILE A 120 6.65 13.08 3.76
C ILE A 120 7.52 11.84 3.54
N ARG A 121 8.10 11.33 4.64
CA ARG A 121 8.96 10.15 4.62
C ARG A 121 8.27 8.97 5.33
N ASN A 122 8.75 7.78 5.08
CA ASN A 122 8.30 6.61 5.83
C ASN A 122 8.91 6.57 7.25
N GLU A 123 9.96 7.33 7.54
CA GLU A 123 10.55 7.54 8.87
C GLU A 123 10.10 8.85 9.50
N GLY A 124 10.20 8.96 10.83
CA GLY A 124 9.89 10.18 11.57
C GLY A 124 8.71 10.06 12.53
N ALA A 125 8.09 8.88 12.61
CA ALA A 125 7.03 8.59 13.59
C ALA A 125 7.53 8.84 15.02
N ARG A 126 6.64 9.34 15.88
CA ARG A 126 6.98 9.75 17.26
C ARG A 126 6.08 9.05 18.25
N ALA A 127 6.62 8.72 19.43
CA ALA A 127 5.80 8.19 20.51
C ALA A 127 4.66 9.16 20.85
N GLY A 128 3.43 8.63 20.90
CA GLY A 128 2.19 9.39 21.06
C GLY A 128 1.42 9.60 19.77
N ASP A 129 2.00 9.32 18.59
CA ASP A 129 1.27 9.39 17.32
C ASP A 129 0.18 8.32 17.25
N VAL A 130 -0.92 8.67 16.61
CA VAL A 130 -1.99 7.74 16.23
C VAL A 130 -1.68 7.16 14.87
N LEU A 131 -1.92 5.86 14.70
CA LEU A 131 -1.75 5.15 13.44
C LEU A 131 -3.09 4.98 12.73
N TYR A 132 -3.19 5.55 11.54
CA TYR A 132 -4.34 5.36 10.64
C TYR A 132 -3.96 4.50 9.45
N TYR A 133 -4.93 3.70 8.99
CA TYR A 133 -4.84 2.95 7.74
C TYR A 133 -6.02 3.29 6.84
N SER A 134 -5.78 3.40 5.52
CA SER A 134 -6.79 3.98 4.62
C SER A 134 -7.66 2.99 3.87
N LYS A 135 -7.31 1.70 3.80
CA LYS A 135 -8.06 0.65 3.08
C LYS A 135 -8.32 -0.58 3.97
N ARG A 136 -9.03 -1.58 3.45
CA ARG A 136 -9.15 -2.89 4.10
C ARG A 136 -7.91 -3.75 3.84
N ILE A 137 -7.68 -4.75 4.72
CA ILE A 137 -6.55 -5.69 4.71
C ILE A 137 -7.03 -7.08 4.34
N GLY A 138 -6.19 -7.86 3.66
CA GLY A 138 -6.45 -9.25 3.31
C GLY A 138 -6.53 -9.51 1.81
N MET A 139 -6.04 -8.60 0.96
CA MET A 139 -6.13 -8.70 -0.50
C MET A 139 -5.45 -9.96 -1.04
N GLY A 140 -4.26 -10.31 -0.52
CA GLY A 140 -3.53 -11.51 -0.94
C GLY A 140 -4.22 -12.80 -0.50
N ILE A 141 -4.75 -12.83 0.72
CA ILE A 141 -5.53 -13.96 1.24
C ILE A 141 -6.79 -14.15 0.40
N MET A 142 -7.55 -13.09 0.11
CA MET A 142 -8.76 -13.15 -0.72
C MET A 142 -8.45 -13.62 -2.15
N ASN A 143 -7.37 -13.15 -2.77
CA ASN A 143 -6.92 -13.65 -4.06
C ASN A 143 -6.56 -15.15 -4.02
N SER A 144 -5.95 -15.62 -2.93
CA SER A 144 -5.65 -17.04 -2.74
C SER A 144 -6.92 -17.86 -2.60
N ALA A 145 -7.90 -17.40 -1.80
CA ALA A 145 -9.20 -18.04 -1.63
C ALA A 145 -9.97 -18.12 -2.95
N PHE A 146 -10.00 -17.05 -3.73
CA PHE A 146 -10.61 -17.04 -5.06
C PHE A 146 -9.94 -18.04 -6.02
N SER A 147 -8.61 -18.07 -6.05
CA SER A 147 -7.84 -19.01 -6.87
C SER A 147 -8.09 -20.48 -6.49
N MET A 148 -8.37 -20.75 -5.22
CA MET A 148 -8.73 -22.07 -4.69
C MET A 148 -10.23 -22.38 -4.84
N LYS A 149 -11.03 -21.43 -5.37
CA LYS A 149 -12.51 -21.54 -5.51
C LYS A 149 -13.26 -21.64 -4.19
N GLU A 150 -12.72 -21.07 -3.13
CA GLU A 150 -13.38 -20.90 -1.84
C GLU A 150 -14.22 -19.61 -1.80
N GLU A 151 -13.95 -18.65 -2.71
CA GLU A 151 -14.69 -17.41 -2.89
C GLU A 151 -15.15 -17.24 -4.35
N ASP A 152 -16.16 -16.40 -4.57
CA ASP A 152 -16.74 -16.10 -5.87
C ASP A 152 -16.50 -14.64 -6.32
N ASP A 153 -16.95 -14.30 -7.52
CA ASP A 153 -16.81 -12.95 -8.09
C ASP A 153 -17.48 -11.87 -7.23
N ALA A 154 -18.58 -12.21 -6.55
CA ALA A 154 -19.31 -11.24 -5.72
C ALA A 154 -18.50 -10.88 -4.45
N SER A 155 -17.86 -11.86 -3.83
CA SER A 155 -16.98 -11.66 -2.67
C SER A 155 -15.70 -10.92 -3.05
N MET A 156 -15.20 -11.14 -4.28
CA MET A 156 -14.01 -10.46 -4.80
C MET A 156 -14.26 -9.01 -5.23
N ARG A 157 -15.49 -8.64 -5.57
CA ARG A 157 -15.79 -7.29 -6.07
C ARG A 157 -15.30 -6.17 -5.15
N PRO A 158 -15.58 -6.19 -3.82
CA PRO A 158 -15.05 -5.17 -2.90
C PRO A 158 -13.51 -5.14 -2.81
N VAL A 159 -12.84 -6.29 -2.98
CA VAL A 159 -11.38 -6.40 -2.97
C VAL A 159 -10.79 -5.73 -4.22
N ILE A 160 -11.34 -6.03 -5.40
CA ILE A 160 -10.93 -5.44 -6.67
C ILE A 160 -11.14 -3.93 -6.66
N GLU A 161 -12.29 -3.45 -6.15
CA GLU A 161 -12.58 -2.02 -6.03
C GLU A 161 -11.57 -1.31 -5.11
N ALA A 162 -11.20 -1.92 -3.97
CA ALA A 162 -10.19 -1.39 -3.08
C ALA A 162 -8.78 -1.37 -3.71
N MET A 163 -8.42 -2.39 -4.52
CA MET A 163 -7.16 -2.39 -5.27
C MET A 163 -7.11 -1.29 -6.34
N MET A 164 -8.25 -0.99 -6.99
CA MET A 164 -8.36 0.09 -7.98
C MET A 164 -8.48 1.49 -7.36
N GLU A 165 -8.81 1.61 -6.07
CA GLU A 165 -8.94 2.91 -5.39
C GLU A 165 -7.56 3.59 -5.30
N LEU A 166 -7.46 4.84 -5.76
CA LEU A 166 -6.23 5.62 -5.63
C LEU A 166 -6.01 6.06 -4.18
N ASN A 167 -4.79 5.95 -3.70
CA ASN A 167 -4.37 6.53 -2.42
C ASN A 167 -4.30 8.08 -2.45
N LYS A 168 -4.55 8.70 -3.59
CA LYS A 168 -4.68 10.14 -3.80
C LYS A 168 -5.57 10.81 -2.74
N TYR A 169 -6.77 10.29 -2.56
CA TYR A 169 -7.75 10.93 -1.67
C TYR A 169 -7.38 10.79 -0.19
N ALA A 170 -6.74 9.68 0.18
CA ALA A 170 -6.19 9.49 1.52
C ALA A 170 -5.02 10.47 1.79
N ALA A 171 -4.18 10.74 0.77
CA ALA A 171 -3.11 11.72 0.84
C ALA A 171 -3.65 13.17 0.88
N GLU A 172 -4.63 13.52 0.06
CA GLU A 172 -5.29 14.82 0.09
C GLU A 172 -5.95 15.11 1.46
N ALA A 173 -6.41 14.07 2.18
CA ALA A 173 -7.02 14.23 3.50
C ALA A 173 -6.03 14.74 4.55
N PHE A 174 -4.75 14.43 4.44
CA PHE A 174 -3.72 14.93 5.37
C PHE A 174 -2.96 16.17 4.87
N GLU A 175 -3.28 16.71 3.69
CA GLU A 175 -2.61 17.90 3.18
C GLU A 175 -2.64 19.07 4.18
N GLY A 176 -1.45 19.60 4.50
CA GLY A 176 -1.28 20.69 5.47
C GLY A 176 -1.48 20.28 6.94
N LEU A 177 -1.56 18.99 7.24
CA LEU A 177 -1.43 18.46 8.59
C LEU A 177 0.05 18.12 8.90
N ASP A 178 0.40 18.02 10.18
CA ASP A 178 1.73 17.63 10.63
C ASP A 178 1.87 16.10 10.63
N VAL A 179 1.96 15.50 9.44
CA VAL A 179 2.18 14.06 9.28
C VAL A 179 3.63 13.75 9.55
N HIS A 180 3.89 12.91 10.56
CA HIS A 180 5.25 12.56 10.97
C HIS A 180 5.85 11.47 10.11
N ALA A 181 5.06 10.49 9.67
CA ALA A 181 5.48 9.44 8.75
C ALA A 181 4.29 8.90 7.96
N CYS A 182 4.55 8.48 6.73
CA CYS A 182 3.56 7.83 5.87
C CYS A 182 4.28 6.84 4.93
N THR A 183 3.65 5.71 4.66
CA THR A 183 4.02 4.74 3.62
C THR A 183 2.76 4.06 3.11
N ASP A 184 2.80 3.47 1.92
CA ASP A 184 1.75 2.55 1.51
C ASP A 184 2.07 1.10 1.93
N VAL A 185 1.05 0.27 2.01
CA VAL A 185 1.21 -1.12 2.44
C VAL A 185 1.07 -2.04 1.24
N THR A 186 2.15 -2.72 0.88
CA THR A 186 2.21 -3.61 -0.28
C THR A 186 2.77 -5.01 0.08
N GLY A 187 3.83 -5.45 -0.55
CA GLY A 187 4.33 -6.83 -0.54
C GLY A 187 4.81 -7.39 0.80
N PHE A 188 5.15 -6.54 1.76
CA PHE A 188 5.56 -6.95 3.13
C PHE A 188 4.40 -6.96 4.13
N GLY A 189 3.18 -6.67 3.67
CA GLY A 189 2.00 -6.60 4.52
C GLY A 189 2.09 -5.48 5.57
N LEU A 190 1.05 -5.36 6.39
CA LEU A 190 1.01 -4.30 7.41
C LEU A 190 2.17 -4.41 8.41
N ALA A 191 2.53 -5.63 8.83
CA ALA A 191 3.61 -5.82 9.80
C ALA A 191 4.96 -5.38 9.28
N GLY A 192 5.28 -5.68 8.01
CA GLY A 192 6.55 -5.31 7.40
C GLY A 192 6.68 -3.81 7.22
N HIS A 193 5.70 -3.16 6.58
CA HIS A 193 5.76 -1.72 6.33
C HIS A 193 5.67 -0.88 7.61
N LEU A 194 4.90 -1.34 8.61
CA LEU A 194 4.92 -0.68 9.92
C LEU A 194 6.30 -0.81 10.58
N HIS A 195 6.95 -1.98 10.49
CA HIS A 195 8.32 -2.16 11.01
C HIS A 195 9.32 -1.21 10.31
N GLU A 196 9.26 -1.10 8.98
CA GLU A 196 10.08 -0.18 8.19
C GLU A 196 9.86 1.29 8.55
N MET A 197 8.66 1.67 8.99
CA MET A 197 8.37 2.99 9.55
C MET A 197 8.97 3.18 10.95
N LEU A 198 8.85 2.18 11.83
CA LEU A 198 9.20 2.30 13.24
C LEU A 198 10.70 2.16 13.51
N GLU A 199 11.40 1.27 12.79
CA GLU A 199 12.81 0.97 13.05
C GLU A 199 13.71 2.20 12.88
N PRO A 200 13.70 2.93 11.74
CA PRO A 200 14.48 4.14 11.56
C PRO A 200 13.96 5.31 12.43
N SER A 201 12.70 5.31 12.81
CA SER A 201 12.11 6.31 13.73
C SER A 201 12.53 6.11 15.18
N GLY A 202 13.10 4.96 15.53
CA GLY A 202 13.58 4.66 16.88
C GLY A 202 12.47 4.38 17.91
N VAL A 203 11.30 3.93 17.45
CA VAL A 203 10.08 3.75 18.26
C VAL A 203 9.47 2.37 18.07
N SER A 204 8.42 2.09 18.83
CA SER A 204 7.57 0.89 18.74
C SER A 204 6.13 1.28 18.43
N ALA A 205 5.26 0.29 18.17
CA ALA A 205 3.83 0.51 18.05
C ALA A 205 3.01 -0.53 18.81
N ILE A 206 1.81 -0.15 19.21
CA ILE A 206 0.74 -1.04 19.64
C ILE A 206 -0.30 -1.09 18.52
N LEU A 207 -0.57 -2.27 17.98
CA LEU A 207 -1.66 -2.51 17.05
C LEU A 207 -2.84 -3.13 17.82
N ASN A 208 -4.02 -2.55 17.65
CA ASN A 208 -5.26 -3.07 18.18
C ASN A 208 -5.87 -4.03 17.15
N TRP A 209 -5.88 -5.31 17.44
CA TRP A 209 -6.38 -6.33 16.50
C TRP A 209 -7.83 -6.09 16.08
N ASP A 210 -8.70 -5.76 17.04
CA ASP A 210 -10.13 -5.59 16.80
C ASP A 210 -10.47 -4.34 15.95
N ASP A 211 -9.52 -3.41 15.82
CA ASP A 211 -9.65 -2.20 15.00
C ASP A 211 -9.12 -2.39 13.56
N LEU A 212 -8.52 -3.57 13.24
CA LEU A 212 -8.01 -3.81 11.90
C LEU A 212 -9.15 -4.04 10.89
N PRO A 213 -9.13 -3.31 9.77
CA PRO A 213 -10.19 -3.35 8.78
C PRO A 213 -10.06 -4.55 7.84
N LEU A 214 -10.43 -5.73 8.26
CA LEU A 214 -10.32 -6.92 7.43
C LEU A 214 -11.45 -7.01 6.40
N PHE A 215 -11.16 -7.58 5.22
CA PHE A 215 -12.22 -8.11 4.36
C PHE A 215 -12.89 -9.29 5.04
N ASP A 216 -14.12 -9.58 4.65
CA ASP A 216 -14.88 -10.70 5.20
C ASP A 216 -14.13 -12.02 4.96
N ASN A 217 -14.19 -12.95 5.91
CA ASN A 217 -13.54 -14.25 5.90
C ASN A 217 -11.99 -14.26 5.91
N VAL A 218 -11.29 -13.15 5.84
CA VAL A 218 -9.81 -13.10 5.80
C VAL A 218 -9.18 -13.84 6.97
N TYR A 219 -9.69 -13.65 8.20
CA TYR A 219 -9.17 -14.35 9.37
C TYR A 219 -9.40 -15.85 9.28
N HIS A 220 -10.59 -16.29 8.85
CA HIS A 220 -10.90 -17.70 8.64
C HIS A 220 -9.95 -18.35 7.62
N TYR A 221 -9.67 -17.68 6.50
CA TYR A 221 -8.71 -18.18 5.52
C TYR A 221 -7.28 -18.22 6.05
N SER A 222 -6.90 -17.28 6.90
CA SER A 222 -5.61 -17.33 7.59
C SER A 222 -5.50 -18.56 8.50
N GLU A 223 -6.55 -18.87 9.30
CA GLU A 223 -6.61 -20.09 10.15
C GLU A 223 -6.51 -21.39 9.35
N THR A 224 -7.15 -21.45 8.20
CA THR A 224 -7.14 -22.65 7.34
C THR A 224 -5.88 -22.76 6.47
N GLY A 225 -4.97 -21.77 6.53
CA GLY A 225 -3.73 -21.75 5.77
C GLY A 225 -3.91 -21.37 4.30
N CYS A 226 -5.07 -20.84 3.91
CA CYS A 226 -5.32 -20.28 2.59
C CYS A 226 -4.67 -18.90 2.47
N ARG A 227 -3.35 -18.89 2.26
CA ARG A 227 -2.52 -17.68 2.25
C ARG A 227 -1.53 -17.70 1.09
N PRO A 228 -1.15 -16.56 0.51
CA PRO A 228 -0.13 -16.51 -0.54
C PRO A 228 1.24 -16.97 -0.01
N GLY A 229 2.01 -17.65 -0.85
CA GLY A 229 3.33 -18.18 -0.47
C GLY A 229 4.27 -17.13 0.09
N ARG A 230 4.27 -15.92 -0.46
CA ARG A 230 5.07 -14.78 0.01
C ARG A 230 4.76 -14.41 1.47
N GLY A 231 3.50 -14.51 1.90
CA GLY A 231 3.09 -14.22 3.27
C GLY A 231 3.81 -15.05 4.32
N TYR A 232 4.16 -16.31 4.02
CA TYR A 232 4.94 -17.15 4.94
C TYR A 232 6.38 -16.68 5.12
N ASP A 233 7.02 -16.18 4.05
CA ASP A 233 8.39 -15.64 4.14
C ASP A 233 8.39 -14.35 4.97
N VAL A 234 7.41 -13.46 4.73
CA VAL A 234 7.23 -12.23 5.49
C VAL A 234 6.94 -12.55 6.96
N GLN A 235 6.07 -13.51 7.26
CA GLN A 235 5.76 -13.92 8.62
C GLN A 235 7.01 -14.40 9.36
N LYS A 236 7.85 -15.21 8.73
CA LYS A 236 9.10 -15.69 9.32
C LYS A 236 10.05 -14.54 9.68
N TRP A 237 10.12 -13.52 8.85
CA TRP A 237 10.90 -12.31 9.13
C TRP A 237 10.25 -11.50 10.26
N ALA A 238 8.92 -11.31 10.22
CA ALA A 238 8.17 -10.53 11.19
C ALA A 238 8.15 -11.11 12.61
N GLU A 239 8.39 -12.41 12.78
CA GLU A 239 8.59 -13.04 14.10
C GLU A 239 9.73 -12.39 14.90
N GLY A 240 10.69 -11.75 14.22
CA GLY A 240 11.81 -11.02 14.85
C GLY A 240 11.37 -9.77 15.59
N PHE A 241 10.29 -9.13 15.18
CA PHE A 241 9.86 -7.82 15.70
C PHE A 241 8.39 -7.72 16.14
N VAL A 242 7.51 -8.63 15.75
CA VAL A 242 6.13 -8.69 16.27
C VAL A 242 6.08 -9.51 17.55
N ARG A 243 5.52 -8.95 18.61
CA ARG A 243 5.45 -9.58 19.94
C ARG A 243 4.11 -10.21 20.19
N ARG A 244 4.13 -11.49 20.55
CA ARG A 244 2.94 -12.30 20.80
C ARG A 244 2.12 -11.82 22.02
N GLY A 245 2.75 -11.20 22.99
CA GLY A 245 2.09 -10.80 24.23
C GLY A 245 1.46 -12.02 24.94
N THR A 246 0.19 -11.90 25.30
CA THR A 246 -0.60 -12.93 25.99
C THR A 246 -1.35 -13.87 25.05
N LEU A 247 -1.26 -13.68 23.74
CA LEU A 247 -1.97 -14.51 22.74
C LEU A 247 -1.55 -15.99 22.82
N GLY A 248 -2.48 -16.90 22.56
CA GLY A 248 -2.21 -18.30 22.30
C GLY A 248 -1.26 -18.47 21.11
N LYS A 249 -0.58 -19.63 21.03
CA LYS A 249 0.37 -19.86 19.93
C LYS A 249 -0.32 -19.87 18.56
N ASP A 250 -1.42 -20.59 18.44
CA ASP A 250 -2.13 -20.77 17.18
C ASP A 250 -2.78 -19.45 16.76
N GLU A 251 -3.48 -18.77 17.65
CA GLU A 251 -4.04 -17.43 17.42
C GLU A 251 -2.99 -16.42 16.95
N TYR A 252 -1.81 -16.43 17.55
CA TYR A 252 -0.70 -15.57 17.11
C TYR A 252 -0.28 -15.87 15.67
N VAL A 253 -0.14 -17.16 15.32
CA VAL A 253 0.22 -17.58 13.96
C VAL A 253 -0.83 -17.13 12.93
N ASP A 254 -2.12 -17.24 13.29
CA ASP A 254 -3.22 -16.86 12.40
C ASP A 254 -3.31 -15.34 12.20
N ARG A 255 -3.17 -14.55 13.29
CA ARG A 255 -3.10 -13.10 13.23
C ARG A 255 -1.87 -12.61 12.45
N MET A 256 -0.71 -13.25 12.66
CA MET A 256 0.50 -12.99 11.88
C MET A 256 0.30 -13.26 10.39
N GLY A 257 -0.48 -14.30 10.05
CA GLY A 257 -0.83 -14.59 8.67
C GLY A 257 -1.57 -13.43 7.98
N VAL A 258 -2.44 -12.75 8.70
CA VAL A 258 -3.16 -11.56 8.22
C VAL A 258 -2.23 -10.33 8.14
N LEU A 259 -1.45 -10.08 9.19
CA LEU A 259 -0.54 -8.90 9.26
C LEU A 259 0.57 -8.95 8.22
N CYS A 260 0.98 -10.16 7.82
CA CYS A 260 2.04 -10.41 6.84
C CYS A 260 1.47 -10.74 5.44
N ASP A 261 0.14 -10.57 5.24
CA ASP A 261 -0.49 -10.78 3.95
C ASP A 261 -0.06 -9.70 2.96
N PRO A 262 0.56 -10.06 1.81
CA PRO A 262 0.91 -9.11 0.78
C PRO A 262 -0.33 -8.37 0.28
N GLN A 263 -0.31 -7.05 0.28
CA GLN A 263 -1.37 -6.23 -0.28
C GLN A 263 -1.00 -5.79 -1.69
N THR A 264 -1.93 -5.88 -2.62
CA THR A 264 -1.78 -5.29 -3.96
C THR A 264 -2.50 -3.95 -3.96
N SER A 265 -1.79 -2.86 -4.22
CA SER A 265 -2.34 -1.50 -4.14
C SER A 265 -3.03 -1.26 -2.80
N GLY A 266 -2.35 -1.57 -1.71
CA GLY A 266 -2.87 -1.40 -0.35
C GLY A 266 -3.05 0.06 0.03
N GLY A 267 -3.51 0.30 1.26
CA GLY A 267 -3.78 1.64 1.76
C GLY A 267 -2.53 2.35 2.28
N LEU A 268 -2.67 3.64 2.56
CA LEU A 268 -1.66 4.41 3.29
C LEU A 268 -1.72 4.09 4.78
N LEU A 269 -0.54 3.89 5.35
CA LEU A 269 -0.29 3.84 6.79
C LEU A 269 0.28 5.19 7.21
N VAL A 270 -0.46 5.91 8.06
CA VAL A 270 -0.17 7.31 8.41
C VAL A 270 0.04 7.42 9.92
N ALA A 271 1.15 8.02 10.34
CA ALA A 271 1.43 8.40 11.72
C ALA A 271 1.34 9.91 11.87
N LEU A 272 0.46 10.40 12.76
CA LEU A 272 0.27 11.83 13.00
C LEU A 272 -0.10 12.10 14.48
N PRO A 273 0.12 13.34 14.98
CA PRO A 273 -0.25 13.71 16.33
C PRO A 273 -1.75 13.54 16.59
N PRO A 274 -2.17 13.03 17.77
CA PRO A 274 -3.58 12.75 18.07
C PRO A 274 -4.49 13.97 17.98
N GLU A 275 -3.98 15.17 18.23
CA GLU A 275 -4.72 16.43 18.08
C GLU A 275 -5.11 16.76 16.64
N GLN A 276 -4.46 16.14 15.66
CA GLN A 276 -4.79 16.31 14.23
C GLN A 276 -5.68 15.18 13.68
N GLY A 277 -5.88 14.11 14.43
CA GLY A 277 -6.68 12.96 14.04
C GLY A 277 -8.10 13.35 13.59
N ALA A 278 -8.79 14.16 14.39
CA ALA A 278 -10.16 14.61 14.05
C ALA A 278 -10.23 15.41 12.73
N ALA A 279 -9.20 16.20 12.42
CA ALA A 279 -9.14 16.95 11.17
C ALA A 279 -8.89 16.01 9.98
N TYR A 280 -8.00 15.01 10.15
CA TYR A 280 -7.77 13.97 9.16
C TYR A 280 -9.04 13.16 8.87
N GLU A 281 -9.71 12.65 9.90
CA GLU A 281 -10.94 11.88 9.78
C GLU A 281 -12.06 12.68 9.06
N ALA A 282 -12.24 13.95 9.41
CA ALA A 282 -13.25 14.78 8.78
C ALA A 282 -13.01 14.97 7.28
N ARG A 283 -11.77 15.26 6.87
CA ARG A 283 -11.40 15.42 5.46
C ARG A 283 -11.47 14.09 4.71
N PHE A 284 -11.01 13.00 5.31
CA PHE A 284 -11.06 11.67 4.73
C PHE A 284 -12.52 11.27 4.45
N ARG A 285 -13.43 11.53 5.40
CA ARG A 285 -14.88 11.28 5.22
C ARG A 285 -15.48 12.15 4.12
N GLU A 286 -15.07 13.41 4.00
CA GLU A 286 -15.51 14.30 2.93
C GLU A 286 -15.11 13.78 1.55
N LEU A 287 -13.89 13.28 1.40
CA LEU A 287 -13.31 12.84 0.13
C LEU A 287 -13.74 11.42 -0.27
N LEU A 288 -13.84 10.50 0.69
CA LEU A 288 -14.03 9.07 0.45
C LEU A 288 -15.40 8.53 0.92
N GLY A 289 -16.21 9.34 1.63
CA GLY A 289 -17.52 8.93 2.12
C GLY A 289 -17.48 7.91 3.26
N ARG A 290 -16.30 7.62 3.82
CA ARG A 290 -16.07 6.70 4.94
C ARG A 290 -14.95 7.23 5.84
N ASP A 291 -14.82 6.69 7.03
CA ASP A 291 -13.71 7.04 7.93
C ASP A 291 -12.44 6.25 7.59
N PRO A 292 -11.25 6.82 7.88
CA PRO A 292 -10.03 6.03 7.94
C PRO A 292 -10.09 5.12 9.17
N TYR A 293 -9.27 4.10 9.20
CA TYR A 293 -9.21 3.14 10.31
C TYR A 293 -8.10 3.52 11.28
N CYS A 294 -8.45 3.87 12.52
CA CYS A 294 -7.49 4.07 13.60
C CYS A 294 -7.10 2.70 14.13
N ILE A 295 -5.91 2.22 13.78
CA ILE A 295 -5.47 0.83 14.02
C ILE A 295 -4.51 0.68 15.21
N GLY A 296 -4.05 1.78 15.80
CA GLY A 296 -3.10 1.71 16.90
C GLY A 296 -2.42 3.02 17.21
N GLU A 297 -1.33 2.92 17.94
CA GLU A 297 -0.55 4.07 18.42
C GLU A 297 0.95 3.76 18.41
N VAL A 298 1.75 4.80 18.19
CA VAL A 298 3.22 4.73 18.33
C VAL A 298 3.60 4.96 19.78
N VAL A 299 4.52 4.16 20.29
CA VAL A 299 4.93 4.19 21.71
C VAL A 299 6.45 4.15 21.84
N ASP A 300 6.95 4.60 22.99
CA ASP A 300 8.33 4.33 23.37
C ASP A 300 8.54 2.82 23.56
N GLY A 301 9.66 2.30 23.05
CA GLY A 301 9.97 0.88 23.17
C GLY A 301 11.20 0.46 22.38
N PRO A 302 11.45 -0.84 22.26
CA PRO A 302 12.52 -1.36 21.41
C PRO A 302 12.24 -1.03 19.94
N ASN A 303 13.22 -0.44 19.25
CA ASN A 303 13.09 0.04 17.89
C ASN A 303 12.44 -1.02 16.96
N GLY A 304 11.47 -0.58 16.16
CA GLY A 304 10.80 -1.41 15.16
C GLY A 304 9.88 -2.49 15.75
N THR A 305 9.64 -2.51 17.06
CA THR A 305 8.83 -3.56 17.70
C THR A 305 7.33 -3.25 17.57
N ILE A 306 6.55 -4.25 17.21
CA ILE A 306 5.08 -4.20 17.12
C ILE A 306 4.50 -5.08 18.23
N PHE A 307 3.66 -4.50 19.07
CA PHE A 307 2.90 -5.20 20.11
C PHE A 307 1.46 -5.40 19.65
N LEU A 308 0.99 -6.64 19.61
CA LEU A 308 -0.43 -6.96 19.35
C LEU A 308 -1.24 -6.89 20.64
N ARG A 309 -2.36 -6.19 20.54
CA ARG A 309 -3.32 -6.01 21.64
C ARG A 309 -4.71 -6.50 21.28
#